data_1e028bb3503b726387a5d3158bb745d5
#
_entry.id   1e028bb3503b726387a5d3158bb745d5
#
_cell.length_a   1.000
_cell.length_b   1.000
_cell.length_c   1.000
_cell.angle_alpha   90.00
_cell.angle_beta   90.00
_cell.angle_gamma   90.00
#
_symmetry.space_group_name_H-M   'P 1'
#
loop_
_entity.id
_entity.type
_entity.pdbx_description
1 polymer ?
#
loop_
_entity_poly.entity_id
_entity_poly.type
_entity_poly.pdbx_seq_one_letter_code
_entity_poly.pdbx_strand_id
1 'polypeptide(L)'
;MSIVDLLLETARADTELLITNDQKGDLFATPRIADFILIADTEQTADTVASFIVDNRYCRIDPTEDEKFHIVAQLEMPITQNVACAVSGLFACISKIFGVDYDGWSCTLRPETPKNQ
;
A
#
# COMPACT_ATOMS: atom_id res chain seq x y z
N MET A 1 5.93 2.53 -19.02
CA MET A 1 6.89 2.25 -17.95
C MET A 1 7.05 0.76 -17.77
N SER A 2 8.26 0.26 -17.77
CA SER A 2 8.51 -1.16 -17.52
C SER A 2 8.26 -1.50 -16.06
N ILE A 3 8.10 -2.80 -15.77
CA ILE A 3 7.94 -3.22 -14.37
C ILE A 3 9.19 -2.90 -13.55
N VAL A 4 10.38 -2.96 -14.16
CA VAL A 4 11.63 -2.63 -13.47
C VAL A 4 11.61 -1.15 -13.09
N ASP A 5 11.25 -0.26 -14.02
CA ASP A 5 11.18 1.17 -13.74
C ASP A 5 10.15 1.47 -12.64
N LEU A 6 9.00 0.80 -12.70
CA LEU A 6 7.96 0.98 -11.69
C LEU A 6 8.45 0.55 -10.30
N LEU A 7 9.13 -0.59 -10.23
CA LEU A 7 9.65 -1.09 -8.95
C LEU A 7 10.72 -0.17 -8.37
N LEU A 8 11.61 0.38 -9.22
CA LEU A 8 12.63 1.32 -8.77
C LEU A 8 12.00 2.61 -8.24
N GLU A 9 11.02 3.13 -8.96
CA GLU A 9 10.32 4.34 -8.54
C GLU A 9 9.53 4.11 -7.26
N THR A 10 8.87 2.97 -7.15
CA THR A 10 8.11 2.60 -5.95
C THR A 10 9.04 2.46 -4.74
N ALA A 11 10.18 1.79 -4.91
CA ALA A 11 11.15 1.64 -3.83
C ALA A 11 11.69 3.00 -3.36
N ARG A 12 11.92 3.93 -4.29
CA ARG A 12 12.37 5.28 -3.94
C ARG A 12 11.31 6.03 -3.14
N ALA A 13 10.06 5.96 -3.59
CA ALA A 13 8.95 6.62 -2.90
C ALA A 13 8.74 6.03 -1.50
N ASP A 14 8.80 4.70 -1.38
CA ASP A 14 8.64 4.02 -0.11
C ASP A 14 9.76 4.40 0.86
N THR A 15 10.98 4.48 0.37
CA THR A 15 12.13 4.86 1.18
C THR A 15 11.99 6.31 1.68
N GLU A 16 11.54 7.21 0.82
CA GLU A 16 11.31 8.60 1.21
C GLU A 16 10.23 8.71 2.29
N LEU A 17 9.16 7.91 2.17
CA LEU A 17 8.12 7.89 3.19
C LEU A 17 8.68 7.39 4.52
N LEU A 18 9.48 6.33 4.50
CA LEU A 18 10.08 5.78 5.71
C LEU A 18 11.05 6.77 6.35
N ILE A 19 11.84 7.48 5.55
CA ILE A 19 12.74 8.52 6.07
C ILE A 19 11.93 9.61 6.77
N THR A 20 10.83 10.05 6.16
CA THR A 20 9.95 11.06 6.75
C THR A 20 9.38 10.58 8.07
N ASN A 21 8.93 9.33 8.13
CA ASN A 21 8.38 8.75 9.36
C ASN A 21 9.47 8.61 10.43
N ASP A 22 10.68 8.23 10.06
CA ASP A 22 11.80 8.12 10.98
C ASP A 22 12.12 9.46 11.61
N GLN A 23 12.08 10.53 10.83
CA GLN A 23 12.30 11.89 11.33
C GLN A 23 11.24 12.30 12.36
N LYS A 24 10.08 11.68 12.32
CA LYS A 24 9.00 11.89 13.30
C LYS A 24 9.08 10.92 14.47
N GLY A 25 10.13 10.10 14.55
CA GLY A 25 10.36 9.19 15.64
C GLY A 25 9.58 7.88 15.56
N ASP A 26 9.12 7.50 14.37
CA ASP A 26 8.32 6.28 14.20
C ASP A 26 9.15 5.04 14.54
N LEU A 27 8.54 4.12 15.29
CA LEU A 27 9.14 2.84 15.64
C LEU A 27 8.67 1.79 14.62
N PHE A 28 9.44 1.57 13.59
CA PHE A 28 9.06 0.76 12.43
C PHE A 28 8.68 -0.68 12.77
N ALA A 29 9.26 -1.25 13.82
CA ALA A 29 8.98 -2.63 14.19
C ALA A 29 7.59 -2.80 14.83
N THR A 30 6.93 -1.70 15.23
CA THR A 30 5.61 -1.77 15.84
C THR A 30 4.57 -2.08 14.77
N PRO A 31 3.83 -3.20 14.88
CA PRO A 31 2.78 -3.52 13.90
C PRO A 31 1.66 -2.49 13.91
N ARG A 32 1.11 -2.27 12.75
CA ARG A 32 0.00 -1.32 12.54
C ARG A 32 -0.75 -1.70 11.28
N ILE A 33 -1.91 -1.07 11.07
CA ILE A 33 -2.66 -1.26 9.84
C ILE A 33 -2.04 -0.35 8.78
N ALA A 34 -1.61 -0.94 7.67
CA ALA A 34 -1.13 -0.22 6.51
C ALA A 34 -2.15 -0.37 5.38
N ASP A 35 -2.46 0.74 4.71
CA ASP A 35 -3.40 0.78 3.59
C ASP A 35 -2.60 0.86 2.30
N PHE A 36 -2.80 -0.12 1.41
CA PHE A 36 -2.19 -0.13 0.08
C PHE A 36 -3.28 0.16 -0.93
N ILE A 37 -3.05 1.15 -1.80
CA ILE A 37 -4.09 1.72 -2.63
C ILE A 37 -3.80 1.52 -4.10
N LEU A 38 -4.75 0.86 -4.80
CA LEU A 38 -4.74 0.72 -6.25
C LEU A 38 -5.91 1.51 -6.82
N ILE A 39 -5.76 2.01 -8.03
CA ILE A 39 -6.80 2.80 -8.70
C ILE A 39 -7.19 2.14 -10.00
N ALA A 40 -8.47 1.79 -10.13
CA ALA A 40 -9.02 1.20 -11.34
C ALA A 40 -9.96 2.18 -12.04
N ASP A 41 -10.02 2.10 -13.36
CA ASP A 41 -10.88 2.97 -14.17
C ASP A 41 -12.34 2.51 -14.17
N THR A 42 -12.60 1.23 -13.94
CA THR A 42 -13.96 0.69 -13.94
C THR A 42 -14.20 -0.14 -12.70
N GLU A 43 -15.49 -0.21 -12.32
CA GLU A 43 -15.88 -1.03 -11.17
C GLU A 43 -15.60 -2.51 -11.44
N GLN A 44 -15.79 -2.97 -12.67
CA GLN A 44 -15.53 -4.36 -13.02
C GLN A 44 -14.08 -4.73 -12.79
N THR A 45 -13.14 -3.89 -13.22
CA THR A 45 -11.72 -4.13 -12.99
C THR A 45 -11.40 -4.09 -11.50
N ALA A 46 -12.01 -3.14 -10.78
CA ALA A 46 -11.81 -3.04 -9.32
C ALA A 46 -12.29 -4.31 -8.63
N ASP A 47 -13.45 -4.84 -9.01
CA ASP A 47 -13.98 -6.08 -8.44
C ASP A 47 -13.06 -7.25 -8.71
N THR A 48 -12.50 -7.34 -9.92
CA THR A 48 -11.59 -8.42 -10.29
C THR A 48 -10.33 -8.37 -9.43
N VAL A 49 -9.74 -7.19 -9.28
CA VAL A 49 -8.53 -7.01 -8.48
C VAL A 49 -8.83 -7.29 -7.00
N ALA A 50 -9.93 -6.75 -6.49
CA ALA A 50 -10.33 -6.96 -5.10
C ALA A 50 -10.55 -8.44 -4.81
N SER A 51 -11.19 -9.17 -5.73
CA SER A 51 -11.41 -10.60 -5.57
C SER A 51 -10.10 -11.38 -5.50
N PHE A 52 -9.11 -10.97 -6.27
CA PHE A 52 -7.78 -11.57 -6.19
C PHE A 52 -7.14 -11.32 -4.82
N ILE A 53 -7.25 -10.08 -4.32
CA ILE A 53 -6.62 -9.68 -3.06
C ILE A 53 -7.36 -10.26 -1.84
N VAL A 54 -8.70 -10.38 -1.92
CA VAL A 54 -9.54 -10.82 -0.81
C VAL A 54 -9.20 -12.23 -0.34
N ASP A 55 -8.72 -13.09 -1.22
CA ASP A 55 -8.23 -14.39 -0.80
C ASP A 55 -7.15 -14.27 0.26
N ASN A 56 -6.54 -13.07 0.35
CA ASN A 56 -5.49 -12.74 1.31
C ASN A 56 -5.90 -11.64 2.29
N ARG A 57 -7.18 -11.19 2.28
CA ARG A 57 -7.87 -10.37 3.30
C ARG A 57 -8.04 -8.88 3.03
N TYR A 58 -9.13 -8.36 3.56
CA TYR A 58 -9.41 -6.96 3.91
C TYR A 58 -9.21 -5.96 2.80
N CYS A 59 -9.91 -6.21 1.70
CA CYS A 59 -9.93 -5.28 0.60
C CYS A 59 -11.31 -4.63 0.51
N ARG A 60 -11.35 -3.32 0.31
CA ARG A 60 -12.60 -2.62 0.03
C ARG A 60 -12.44 -1.79 -1.22
N ILE A 61 -13.56 -1.46 -1.85
CA ILE A 61 -13.59 -0.63 -3.05
C ILE A 61 -14.33 0.64 -2.71
N ASP A 62 -13.65 1.79 -2.85
CA ASP A 62 -14.23 3.10 -2.60
C ASP A 62 -14.30 3.88 -3.91
N PRO A 63 -15.50 4.35 -4.32
CA PRO A 63 -15.60 5.21 -5.49
C PRO A 63 -14.95 6.56 -5.21
N THR A 64 -14.43 7.19 -6.27
CA THR A 64 -13.80 8.50 -6.18
C THR A 64 -14.59 9.55 -6.92
N GLU A 65 -14.26 10.82 -6.71
CA GLU A 65 -14.99 11.94 -7.37
C GLU A 65 -14.73 12.00 -8.87
N ASP A 66 -13.62 11.46 -9.35
CA ASP A 66 -13.26 11.48 -10.77
C ASP A 66 -13.68 10.19 -11.50
N GLU A 67 -14.69 9.50 -10.98
CA GLU A 67 -15.29 8.31 -11.59
C GLU A 67 -14.33 7.12 -11.65
N LYS A 68 -13.34 7.10 -10.78
CA LYS A 68 -12.44 5.96 -10.63
C LYS A 68 -12.76 5.22 -9.34
N PHE A 69 -12.05 4.12 -9.10
CA PHE A 69 -12.32 3.27 -7.96
C PHE A 69 -11.01 2.99 -7.23
N HIS A 70 -10.94 3.35 -5.97
CA HIS A 70 -9.83 2.98 -5.11
C HIS A 70 -10.05 1.58 -4.57
N ILE A 71 -9.05 0.73 -4.73
CA ILE A 71 -9.01 -0.59 -4.11
C ILE A 71 -8.05 -0.46 -2.94
N VAL A 72 -8.57 -0.56 -1.73
CA VAL A 72 -7.77 -0.36 -0.51
C VAL A 72 -7.58 -1.70 0.17
N ALA A 73 -6.34 -2.17 0.18
CA ALA A 73 -5.97 -3.41 0.87
C ALA A 73 -5.34 -3.05 2.21
N GLN A 74 -5.92 -3.56 3.29
CA GLN A 74 -5.46 -3.26 4.65
C GLN A 74 -4.72 -4.47 5.22
N LEU A 75 -3.50 -4.23 5.66
CA LEU A 75 -2.66 -5.29 6.23
C LEU A 75 -2.09 -4.82 7.56
N GLU A 76 -2.19 -5.67 8.58
CA GLU A 76 -1.51 -5.40 9.84
C GLU A 76 -0.08 -5.92 9.73
N MET A 77 0.90 -5.02 9.86
CA MET A 77 2.30 -5.38 9.64
C MET A 77 3.23 -4.34 10.25
N PRO A 78 4.47 -4.74 10.60
CA PRO A 78 5.50 -3.74 10.86
C PRO A 78 5.90 -3.06 9.56
N ILE A 79 6.45 -1.86 9.66
CA ILE A 79 6.87 -1.11 8.47
C ILE A 79 8.38 -0.94 8.39
N THR A 80 9.13 -1.94 8.83
CA THR A 80 10.56 -1.97 8.57
C THR A 80 10.79 -1.93 7.07
N GLN A 81 11.92 -1.38 6.65
CA GLN A 81 12.17 -1.14 5.22
C GLN A 81 12.00 -2.40 4.38
N ASN A 82 12.54 -3.52 4.83
CA ASN A 82 12.45 -4.76 4.05
C ASN A 82 11.02 -5.27 3.94
N VAL A 83 10.20 -5.15 4.98
CA VAL A 83 8.79 -5.60 4.93
C VAL A 83 7.96 -4.63 4.09
N ALA A 84 8.06 -3.34 4.38
CA ALA A 84 7.28 -2.34 3.67
C ALA A 84 7.57 -2.35 2.17
N CYS A 85 8.84 -2.37 1.79
CA CYS A 85 9.21 -2.36 0.37
C CYS A 85 8.84 -3.66 -0.33
N ALA A 86 8.91 -4.80 0.36
CA ALA A 86 8.51 -6.07 -0.23
C ALA A 86 7.00 -6.09 -0.53
N VAL A 87 6.17 -5.66 0.42
CA VAL A 87 4.72 -5.63 0.23
C VAL A 87 4.34 -4.59 -0.81
N SER A 88 4.94 -3.40 -0.75
CA SER A 88 4.69 -2.34 -1.73
C SER A 88 5.08 -2.81 -3.13
N GLY A 89 6.22 -3.49 -3.27
CA GLY A 89 6.64 -4.07 -4.56
C GLY A 89 5.65 -5.09 -5.08
N LEU A 90 5.06 -5.89 -4.20
CA LEU A 90 4.01 -6.83 -4.59
C LEU A 90 2.80 -6.09 -5.19
N PHE A 91 2.34 -5.01 -4.56
CA PHE A 91 1.22 -4.23 -5.08
C PHE A 91 1.57 -3.55 -6.39
N ALA A 92 2.82 -3.09 -6.57
CA ALA A 92 3.27 -2.57 -7.85
C ALA A 92 3.18 -3.63 -8.95
N CYS A 93 3.55 -4.88 -8.64
CA CYS A 93 3.41 -5.98 -9.58
C CYS A 93 1.94 -6.27 -9.90
N ILE A 94 1.08 -6.29 -8.90
CA ILE A 94 -0.36 -6.48 -9.08
C ILE A 94 -0.92 -5.40 -10.01
N SER A 95 -0.51 -4.16 -9.82
CA SER A 95 -0.96 -3.07 -10.67
C SER A 95 -0.64 -3.31 -12.14
N LYS A 96 0.56 -3.82 -12.42
CA LYS A 96 0.96 -4.12 -13.80
C LYS A 96 0.19 -5.30 -14.38
N ILE A 97 -0.05 -6.34 -13.58
CA ILE A 97 -0.76 -7.53 -14.03
C ILE A 97 -2.19 -7.18 -14.45
N PHE A 98 -2.87 -6.35 -13.68
CA PHE A 98 -4.28 -6.03 -13.90
C PHE A 98 -4.51 -4.71 -14.65
N GLY A 99 -3.43 -3.98 -15.00
CA GLY A 99 -3.57 -2.73 -15.71
C GLY A 99 -4.20 -1.61 -14.89
N VAL A 100 -3.98 -1.60 -13.60
CA VAL A 100 -4.44 -0.53 -12.70
C VAL A 100 -3.24 0.26 -12.20
N ASP A 101 -3.49 1.41 -11.58
CA ASP A 101 -2.42 2.24 -11.04
C ASP A 101 -2.19 1.91 -9.58
N TYR A 102 -0.93 1.92 -9.16
CA TYR A 102 -0.59 1.81 -7.75
C TYR A 102 -0.33 3.20 -7.18
N ASP A 103 -1.12 3.60 -6.18
CA ASP A 103 -1.06 4.94 -5.58
C ASP A 103 -0.25 4.97 -4.29
N GLY A 104 0.49 3.92 -3.99
CA GLY A 104 1.30 3.87 -2.79
C GLY A 104 0.54 3.37 -1.58
N TRP A 105 1.09 3.67 -0.40
CA TRP A 105 0.53 3.18 0.86
C TRP A 105 0.64 4.23 1.96
N SER A 106 -0.14 4.04 3.01
CA SER A 106 -0.13 4.92 4.16
C SER A 106 -0.38 4.11 5.42
N CYS A 107 0.00 4.66 6.56
CA CYS A 107 -0.24 4.06 7.86
C CYS A 107 -0.19 5.16 8.92
N THR A 108 -0.60 4.82 10.13
CA THR A 108 -0.44 5.72 11.27
C THR A 108 1.00 5.61 11.80
N LEU A 109 1.48 6.70 12.38
CA LEU A 109 2.78 6.70 13.05
C LEU A 109 2.68 5.98 14.39
N ARG A 110 3.77 5.32 14.78
CA ARG A 110 3.91 4.69 16.09
C ARG A 110 5.22 5.16 16.70
N PRO A 111 5.29 6.44 17.14
CA PRO A 111 6.57 7.01 17.59
C PRO A 111 7.08 6.43 18.90
N GLU A 112 6.21 5.78 19.67
CA GLU A 112 6.64 5.14 20.92
C GLU A 112 5.72 3.98 21.23
N THR A 113 6.17 3.12 22.16
CA THR A 113 5.34 1.99 22.57
C THR A 113 4.02 2.52 23.13
N PRO A 114 2.88 1.96 22.68
CA PRO A 114 1.59 2.38 23.21
C PRO A 114 1.54 2.27 24.74
N LYS A 115 0.97 3.29 25.37
CA LYS A 115 0.82 3.31 26.81
C LYS A 115 -0.51 2.72 27.20
N ASN A 116 -0.56 2.10 28.37
CA ASN A 116 -1.81 1.56 28.93
C ASN A 116 -2.46 0.53 28.04
N GLN A 117 -1.65 -0.18 27.35
CA GLN A 117 -2.10 -1.23 26.44
C GLN A 117 -2.12 -2.58 27.12
#